data_dc9c18cb9e3ad4d6e507b4566e0156d3
#
_entry.id   dc9c18cb9e3ad4d6e507b4566e0156d3
#
_cell.length_a   1.000
_cell.length_b   1.000
_cell.length_c   1.000
_cell.angle_alpha   90.00
_cell.angle_beta   90.00
_cell.angle_gamma   90.00
#
_symmetry.space_group_name_H-M   'P 1'
#
loop_
_entity.id
_entity.type
_entity.pdbx_description
1 polymer ?
#
loop_
_entity_poly.entity_id
_entity_poly.type
_entity_poly.pdbx_seq_one_letter_code
_entity_poly.pdbx_strand_id
1 'polypeptide(L)'
;SAAATTARGLTNVNLVGNSITINNTTAANTSNPSPYNSYTTPVANITAGSTYSLKTTVGTATNTLHYTAAWIDYDNDGKFGGYTSAGVYNATGDYGVGGLILERISTVGPTSNIQTTANFTVPVNATTGNTAMRVRYRYGATLGGIGACQQITGTATSGGAGEVEDYRVFIASACVAPLTGASASNTSNILPTSVDLNWTNGSGTGGRIILVKQGSAVNSIPLSGTTYTDNATFGSGTQ
;
A
#
# COMPACT_ATOMS: atom_id res chain seq x y z
N SER A 1 -25.49 33.00 19.95
CA SER A 1 -25.27 31.75 19.19
C SER A 1 -23.77 31.55 19.05
N ALA A 2 -23.23 30.53 19.71
CA ALA A 2 -21.85 30.13 19.52
C ALA A 2 -21.68 29.77 18.04
N ALA A 3 -20.75 30.45 17.35
CA ALA A 3 -20.37 30.09 16.00
C ALA A 3 -19.92 28.62 16.07
N ALA A 4 -20.55 27.76 15.30
CA ALA A 4 -20.10 26.39 15.14
C ALA A 4 -18.65 26.44 14.68
N THR A 5 -17.73 26.03 15.55
CA THR A 5 -16.33 25.86 15.21
C THR A 5 -16.31 24.69 14.24
N THR A 6 -16.27 25.02 12.99
CA THR A 6 -16.36 24.10 11.90
C THR A 6 -15.03 23.34 11.82
N ALA A 7 -15.07 22.10 12.24
CA ALA A 7 -13.93 21.24 12.29
C ALA A 7 -13.36 20.98 10.88
N ARG A 8 -12.09 21.29 10.69
CA ARG A 8 -11.33 21.05 9.46
C ARG A 8 -10.32 19.96 9.74
N GLY A 9 -10.14 19.04 8.84
CA GLY A 9 -9.18 17.94 9.01
C GLY A 9 -9.60 16.69 8.27
N LEU A 10 -8.76 15.68 8.31
CA LEU A 10 -9.08 14.35 7.82
C LEU A 10 -10.18 13.75 8.70
N THR A 11 -11.25 13.27 8.08
CA THR A 11 -12.33 12.55 8.76
C THR A 11 -12.41 11.09 8.38
N ASN A 12 -11.79 10.72 7.29
CA ASN A 12 -11.61 9.32 6.90
C ASN A 12 -10.43 9.16 5.96
N VAL A 13 -9.64 8.10 6.19
CA VAL A 13 -8.62 7.58 5.28
C VAL A 13 -8.95 6.13 5.00
N ASN A 14 -9.15 5.79 3.73
CA ASN A 14 -9.53 4.45 3.31
C ASN A 14 -8.58 3.96 2.20
N LEU A 15 -7.85 2.89 2.47
CA LEU A 15 -7.03 2.14 1.54
C LEU A 15 -7.44 0.67 1.58
N VAL A 16 -8.05 0.20 0.49
CA VAL A 16 -8.43 -1.20 0.36
C VAL A 16 -7.22 -2.00 -0.10
N GLY A 17 -6.67 -2.82 0.78
CA GLY A 17 -5.60 -3.77 0.47
C GLY A 17 -6.16 -5.12 -0.02
N ASN A 18 -5.28 -6.09 -0.25
CA ASN A 18 -5.67 -7.41 -0.76
C ASN A 18 -6.59 -8.18 0.20
N SER A 19 -6.31 -8.12 1.49
CA SER A 19 -7.10 -8.82 2.52
C SER A 19 -7.40 -7.95 3.74
N ILE A 20 -6.63 -6.89 3.96
CA ILE A 20 -6.79 -5.97 5.08
C ILE A 20 -6.92 -4.56 4.53
N THR A 21 -7.92 -3.85 5.01
CA THR A 21 -8.23 -2.47 4.63
C THR A 21 -7.90 -1.53 5.78
N ILE A 22 -7.21 -0.43 5.49
CA ILE A 22 -7.22 0.74 6.35
C ILE A 22 -8.55 1.45 6.08
N ASN A 23 -9.38 1.61 7.09
CA ASN A 23 -10.58 2.44 7.06
C ASN A 23 -10.66 3.18 8.39
N ASN A 24 -9.85 4.23 8.50
CA ASN A 24 -9.73 5.01 9.71
C ASN A 24 -10.67 6.21 9.65
N THR A 25 -11.60 6.29 10.61
CA THR A 25 -12.51 7.41 10.76
C THR A 25 -12.13 8.18 12.01
N THR A 26 -11.79 9.45 11.86
CA THR A 26 -11.35 10.34 12.92
C THR A 26 -12.26 11.56 13.01
N ALA A 27 -12.25 12.23 14.16
CA ALA A 27 -12.88 13.54 14.28
C ALA A 27 -11.97 14.58 13.58
N ALA A 28 -12.54 15.41 12.72
CA ALA A 28 -11.80 16.52 12.15
C ALA A 28 -11.16 17.38 13.25
N ASN A 29 -9.86 17.61 13.15
CA ASN A 29 -9.11 18.36 14.16
C ASN A 29 -8.66 19.71 13.62
N THR A 30 -9.03 20.78 14.34
CA THR A 30 -8.71 22.16 13.98
C THR A 30 -7.62 22.79 14.82
N SER A 31 -6.95 22.02 15.67
CA SER A 31 -5.96 22.59 16.58
C SER A 31 -4.69 23.07 15.85
N ASN A 32 -4.07 24.11 16.42
CA ASN A 32 -2.75 24.59 16.06
C ASN A 32 -1.84 24.47 17.29
N PRO A 33 -0.70 23.82 17.24
CA PRO A 33 -0.07 23.23 16.06
C PRO A 33 -0.87 22.04 15.47
N SER A 34 -0.64 21.81 14.16
CA SER A 34 -1.30 20.71 13.44
C SER A 34 -1.04 19.37 14.12
N PRO A 35 -2.07 18.58 14.42
CA PRO A 35 -1.90 17.31 15.09
C PRO A 35 -1.14 16.33 14.18
N TYR A 36 -0.34 15.49 14.81
CA TYR A 36 0.29 14.34 14.22
C TYR A 36 -0.25 13.09 14.89
N ASN A 37 -0.76 12.18 14.10
CA ASN A 37 -1.27 10.90 14.56
C ASN A 37 -0.55 9.76 13.85
N SER A 38 -0.26 8.68 14.55
CA SER A 38 0.35 7.48 13.98
C SER A 38 -0.49 6.25 14.29
N TYR A 39 -0.88 5.56 13.24
CA TYR A 39 -1.73 4.37 13.30
C TYR A 39 -0.94 3.15 12.83
N THR A 40 -0.61 2.27 13.76
CA THR A 40 0.15 1.05 13.47
C THR A 40 -0.73 -0.13 13.09
N THR A 41 -2.03 -0.02 13.29
CA THR A 41 -3.06 -1.01 12.95
C THR A 41 -4.36 -0.33 12.53
N PRO A 42 -5.13 -0.90 11.56
CA PRO A 42 -4.79 -2.08 10.75
C PRO A 42 -3.66 -1.80 9.75
N VAL A 43 -3.00 -2.85 9.26
CA VAL A 43 -1.94 -2.78 8.24
C VAL A 43 -2.53 -3.26 6.93
N ALA A 44 -2.77 -2.34 5.97
CA ALA A 44 -3.20 -2.73 4.64
C ALA A 44 -2.08 -3.47 3.92
N ASN A 45 -2.39 -4.60 3.29
CA ASN A 45 -1.44 -5.34 2.47
C ASN A 45 -1.68 -5.05 0.99
N ILE A 46 -0.64 -4.59 0.33
CA ILE A 46 -0.61 -4.23 -1.09
C ILE A 46 0.50 -5.04 -1.78
N THR A 47 0.38 -5.25 -3.09
CA THR A 47 1.34 -6.06 -3.85
C THR A 47 2.08 -5.18 -4.85
N ALA A 48 3.39 -5.35 -4.96
CA ALA A 48 4.22 -4.71 -5.97
C ALA A 48 3.65 -4.99 -7.39
N GLY A 49 3.62 -3.96 -8.23
CA GLY A 49 3.05 -4.02 -9.57
C GLY A 49 1.53 -3.94 -9.65
N SER A 50 0.79 -3.96 -8.54
CA SER A 50 -0.68 -3.88 -8.52
C SER A 50 -1.18 -2.46 -8.29
N THR A 51 -2.39 -2.19 -8.75
CA THR A 51 -3.05 -0.88 -8.61
C THR A 51 -4.08 -0.90 -7.48
N TYR A 52 -4.07 0.15 -6.67
CA TYR A 52 -4.96 0.35 -5.54
C TYR A 52 -5.59 1.74 -5.58
N SER A 53 -6.62 1.94 -4.77
CA SER A 53 -7.30 3.20 -4.62
C SER A 53 -7.19 3.69 -3.17
N LEU A 54 -6.67 4.90 -3.00
CA LEU A 54 -6.70 5.63 -1.74
C LEU A 54 -7.83 6.64 -1.80
N LYS A 55 -8.73 6.59 -0.82
CA LYS A 55 -9.79 7.56 -0.63
C LYS A 55 -9.57 8.32 0.67
N THR A 56 -9.61 9.63 0.60
CA THR A 56 -9.57 10.49 1.78
C THR A 56 -10.86 11.31 1.87
N THR A 57 -11.32 11.57 3.07
CA THR A 57 -12.45 12.46 3.32
C THR A 57 -12.01 13.57 4.28
N VAL A 58 -12.32 14.79 3.94
CA VAL A 58 -11.98 15.97 4.72
C VAL A 58 -13.26 16.64 5.20
N GLY A 59 -13.36 16.86 6.49
CA GLY A 59 -14.39 17.71 7.09
C GLY A 59 -14.08 19.18 6.80
N THR A 60 -15.06 19.93 6.30
CA THR A 60 -14.87 21.34 6.00
C THR A 60 -16.10 22.17 6.37
N ALA A 61 -15.82 23.39 6.64
CA ALA A 61 -16.84 24.33 7.06
C ALA A 61 -16.86 25.65 6.29
N THR A 62 -15.96 25.89 5.38
CA THR A 62 -15.84 27.20 4.71
C THR A 62 -15.39 27.03 3.26
N ASN A 63 -15.79 28.00 2.42
CA ASN A 63 -15.36 28.16 1.02
C ASN A 63 -13.86 28.48 0.92
N THR A 64 -12.99 27.50 1.02
CA THR A 64 -11.55 27.74 0.93
C THR A 64 -10.86 26.53 0.29
N LEU A 65 -9.60 26.76 -0.07
CA LEU A 65 -8.75 25.72 -0.64
C LEU A 65 -8.44 24.66 0.43
N HIS A 66 -8.66 23.41 0.08
CA HIS A 66 -8.30 22.24 0.86
C HIS A 66 -7.29 21.43 0.08
N TYR A 67 -6.13 21.26 0.65
CA TYR A 67 -5.06 20.45 0.07
C TYR A 67 -4.96 19.11 0.81
N THR A 68 -4.92 18.03 0.06
CA THR A 68 -4.67 16.68 0.59
C THR A 68 -3.61 16.02 -0.26
N ALA A 69 -2.62 15.42 0.38
CA ALA A 69 -1.60 14.63 -0.30
C ALA A 69 -1.26 13.39 0.52
N ALA A 70 -0.81 12.34 -0.17
CA ALA A 70 -0.38 11.11 0.47
C ALA A 70 0.84 10.51 -0.23
N TRP A 71 1.68 9.86 0.54
CA TRP A 71 2.93 9.22 0.11
C TRP A 71 3.06 7.84 0.73
N ILE A 72 3.74 6.94 0.02
CA ILE A 72 4.24 5.67 0.55
C ILE A 72 5.75 5.67 0.41
N ASP A 73 6.46 5.24 1.44
CA ASP A 73 7.90 5.01 1.44
C ASP A 73 8.16 3.63 0.78
N TYR A 74 8.40 3.64 -0.55
CA TYR A 74 8.49 2.41 -1.33
C TYR A 74 9.84 1.71 -1.27
N ASP A 75 10.91 2.40 -0.93
CA ASP A 75 12.25 1.82 -0.76
C ASP A 75 12.58 1.51 0.70
N ASN A 76 11.69 1.95 1.62
CA ASN A 76 11.75 1.71 3.05
C ASN A 76 13.02 2.30 3.70
N ASP A 77 13.46 3.46 3.22
CA ASP A 77 14.61 4.19 3.77
C ASP A 77 14.25 5.15 4.92
N GLY A 78 12.96 5.24 5.24
CA GLY A 78 12.41 6.09 6.29
C GLY A 78 12.12 7.53 5.85
N LYS A 79 12.18 7.80 4.55
CA LYS A 79 11.87 9.10 3.98
C LYS A 79 10.70 9.01 3.01
N PHE A 80 9.83 9.98 3.11
CA PHE A 80 8.83 10.20 2.08
C PHE A 80 9.42 11.18 1.08
N GLY A 81 9.46 10.84 -0.15
CA GLY A 81 9.79 11.79 -1.19
C GLY A 81 8.98 13.10 -1.05
N GLY A 82 9.45 14.24 -1.52
CA GLY A 82 8.77 15.52 -1.36
C GLY A 82 9.42 16.67 -2.07
N TYR A 83 8.73 17.79 -2.08
CA TYR A 83 9.28 19.05 -2.51
C TYR A 83 10.40 19.49 -1.56
N THR A 84 11.48 20.04 -2.10
CA THR A 84 12.50 20.70 -1.28
C THR A 84 11.88 21.88 -0.54
N SER A 85 12.54 22.38 0.50
CA SER A 85 12.13 23.59 1.22
C SER A 85 11.97 24.83 0.33
N ALA A 86 12.49 24.79 -0.91
CA ALA A 86 12.35 25.83 -1.93
C ALA A 86 11.14 25.61 -2.85
N GLY A 87 10.30 24.62 -2.60
CA GLY A 87 9.14 24.32 -3.44
C GLY A 87 9.47 23.64 -4.77
N VAL A 88 10.70 23.17 -4.94
CA VAL A 88 11.12 22.42 -6.14
C VAL A 88 10.87 20.93 -5.89
N TYR A 89 10.15 20.31 -6.82
CA TYR A 89 9.94 18.86 -6.81
C TYR A 89 11.29 18.15 -6.97
N ASN A 90 11.70 17.41 -5.97
CA ASN A 90 12.93 16.64 -6.04
C ASN A 90 12.65 15.24 -6.61
N ALA A 91 12.97 15.06 -7.89
CA ALA A 91 12.80 13.79 -8.58
C ALA A 91 13.89 12.74 -8.28
N THR A 92 14.86 13.06 -7.41
CA THR A 92 16.04 12.21 -7.17
C THR A 92 16.16 11.65 -5.74
N GLY A 93 15.15 11.86 -4.89
CA GLY A 93 15.03 11.14 -3.63
C GLY A 93 14.28 9.83 -3.86
N ASP A 94 13.51 9.38 -2.92
CA ASP A 94 12.59 8.21 -2.99
C ASP A 94 11.67 8.18 -4.20
N TYR A 95 11.81 9.17 -5.06
CA TYR A 95 11.08 9.46 -6.26
C TYR A 95 11.39 8.64 -7.47
N GLY A 96 12.50 7.99 -7.55
CA GLY A 96 12.73 6.99 -8.59
C GLY A 96 11.61 5.96 -8.59
N VAL A 97 10.84 5.89 -7.52
CA VAL A 97 9.76 4.93 -7.28
C VAL A 97 8.40 5.60 -7.01
N GLY A 98 8.32 6.95 -7.07
CA GLY A 98 7.04 7.68 -7.01
C GLY A 98 6.27 7.54 -5.70
N GLY A 99 6.88 7.94 -4.59
CA GLY A 99 6.25 7.91 -3.27
C GLY A 99 4.94 8.71 -3.16
N LEU A 100 4.76 9.76 -3.97
CA LEU A 100 3.52 10.53 -3.99
C LEU A 100 2.41 9.75 -4.69
N ILE A 101 1.38 9.37 -3.96
CA ILE A 101 0.26 8.57 -4.46
C ILE A 101 -1.04 9.35 -4.59
N LEU A 102 -1.14 10.49 -3.92
CA LEU A 102 -2.29 11.37 -4.00
C LEU A 102 -1.83 12.82 -3.81
N GLU A 103 -2.27 13.71 -4.67
CA GLU A 103 -2.18 15.16 -4.49
C GLU A 103 -3.41 15.83 -5.08
N ARG A 104 -4.12 16.61 -4.28
CA ARG A 104 -5.30 17.34 -4.75
C ARG A 104 -5.55 18.61 -3.98
N ILE A 105 -5.97 19.63 -4.72
CA ILE A 105 -6.66 20.80 -4.18
C ILE A 105 -8.15 20.70 -4.52
N SER A 106 -8.97 20.95 -3.54
CA SER A 106 -10.40 21.13 -3.72
C SER A 106 -10.82 22.52 -3.25
N THR A 107 -11.49 23.25 -4.13
CA THR A 107 -12.23 24.45 -3.81
C THR A 107 -13.69 24.05 -3.71
N VAL A 108 -14.27 24.02 -2.52
CA VAL A 108 -15.68 23.65 -2.39
C VAL A 108 -16.38 24.60 -1.45
N GLY A 109 -17.62 24.90 -1.79
CA GLY A 109 -18.56 25.63 -0.96
C GLY A 109 -18.77 25.03 0.43
N PRO A 110 -19.59 25.63 1.30
CA PRO A 110 -19.74 25.28 2.70
C PRO A 110 -20.48 23.93 2.92
N THR A 111 -20.12 22.91 2.14
CA THR A 111 -20.69 21.57 2.28
C THR A 111 -19.66 20.64 2.90
N SER A 112 -20.08 19.93 3.93
CA SER A 112 -19.32 18.96 4.67
C SER A 112 -18.84 17.79 3.79
N ASN A 113 -17.66 17.25 4.10
CA ASN A 113 -17.10 16.00 3.57
C ASN A 113 -16.66 16.01 2.10
N ILE A 114 -15.55 16.71 1.83
CA ILE A 114 -14.86 16.60 0.55
C ILE A 114 -14.17 15.23 0.48
N GLN A 115 -14.59 14.41 -0.49
CA GLN A 115 -13.95 13.14 -0.80
C GLN A 115 -12.96 13.30 -1.95
N THR A 116 -11.78 12.77 -1.78
CA THR A 116 -10.77 12.65 -2.82
C THR A 116 -10.39 11.19 -2.98
N THR A 117 -10.37 10.72 -4.21
CA THR A 117 -9.93 9.36 -4.55
C THR A 117 -8.81 9.45 -5.58
N ALA A 118 -7.75 8.72 -5.36
CA ALA A 118 -6.66 8.56 -6.30
C ALA A 118 -6.31 7.08 -6.48
N ASN A 119 -6.13 6.67 -7.71
CA ASN A 119 -5.56 5.36 -8.02
C ASN A 119 -4.04 5.50 -8.16
N PHE A 120 -3.33 4.54 -7.59
CA PHE A 120 -1.87 4.47 -7.66
C PHE A 120 -1.43 3.03 -7.91
N THR A 121 -0.30 2.87 -8.61
CA THR A 121 0.30 1.56 -8.83
C THR A 121 1.54 1.44 -7.97
N VAL A 122 1.61 0.37 -7.17
CA VAL A 122 2.81 0.05 -6.38
C VAL A 122 3.93 -0.31 -7.35
N PRO A 123 5.10 0.34 -7.27
CA PRO A 123 6.21 0.00 -8.14
C PRO A 123 6.60 -1.48 -8.04
N VAL A 124 6.95 -2.09 -9.18
CA VAL A 124 7.32 -3.51 -9.25
C VAL A 124 8.59 -3.84 -8.45
N ASN A 125 9.44 -2.85 -8.27
CA ASN A 125 10.70 -2.92 -7.51
C ASN A 125 10.59 -2.33 -6.09
N ALA A 126 9.39 -2.07 -5.61
CA ALA A 126 9.20 -1.62 -4.22
C ALA A 126 9.76 -2.64 -3.23
N THR A 127 10.39 -2.14 -2.18
CA THR A 127 10.92 -2.98 -1.10
C THR A 127 9.79 -3.70 -0.38
N THR A 128 9.86 -5.03 -0.33
CA THR A 128 8.85 -5.85 0.34
C THR A 128 8.96 -5.76 1.86
N GLY A 129 7.83 -5.82 2.53
CA GLY A 129 7.76 -5.74 3.99
C GLY A 129 6.89 -4.61 4.50
N ASN A 130 7.02 -4.31 5.78
CA ASN A 130 6.31 -3.19 6.40
C ASN A 130 6.97 -1.87 6.04
N THR A 131 6.16 -0.92 5.60
CA THR A 131 6.59 0.45 5.34
C THR A 131 5.52 1.44 5.82
N ALA A 132 5.80 2.73 5.67
CA ALA A 132 4.91 3.80 6.09
C ALA A 132 4.15 4.41 4.91
N MET A 133 2.89 4.78 5.17
CA MET A 133 2.10 5.67 4.33
C MET A 133 1.78 6.91 5.14
N ARG A 134 2.03 8.10 4.60
CA ARG A 134 1.68 9.39 5.20
C ARG A 134 0.56 10.05 4.43
N VAL A 135 -0.46 10.52 5.14
CA VAL A 135 -1.53 11.34 4.59
C VAL A 135 -1.47 12.70 5.27
N ARG A 136 -1.53 13.77 4.48
CA ARG A 136 -1.51 15.14 4.98
C ARG A 136 -2.70 15.91 4.45
N TYR A 137 -3.26 16.69 5.33
CA TYR A 137 -4.24 17.71 5.01
C TYR A 137 -3.70 19.09 5.37
N ARG A 138 -3.97 20.10 4.55
CA ARG A 138 -3.71 21.49 4.82
C ARG A 138 -4.82 22.38 4.30
N TYR A 139 -5.19 23.34 5.10
CA TYR A 139 -6.13 24.39 4.77
C TYR A 139 -5.43 25.58 4.11
N GLY A 140 -6.02 26.15 3.05
CA GLY A 140 -5.52 27.38 2.42
C GLY A 140 -4.23 27.22 1.60
N ALA A 141 -3.84 26.00 1.20
CA ALA A 141 -2.62 25.76 0.43
C ALA A 141 -2.87 25.66 -1.09
N THR A 142 -1.86 26.00 -1.87
CA THR A 142 -1.77 25.76 -3.31
C THR A 142 -1.00 24.49 -3.62
N LEU A 143 -1.21 23.88 -4.80
CA LEU A 143 -0.46 22.70 -5.26
C LEU A 143 1.04 22.96 -5.22
N GLY A 144 1.80 21.91 -4.92
CA GLY A 144 3.26 21.96 -4.90
C GLY A 144 3.87 22.64 -3.69
N GLY A 145 3.06 23.03 -2.69
CA GLY A 145 3.54 23.78 -1.55
C GLY A 145 3.91 22.98 -0.31
N ILE A 146 3.68 21.64 -0.28
CA ILE A 146 3.89 20.87 0.95
C ILE A 146 4.52 19.53 0.63
N GLY A 147 5.79 19.39 0.98
CA GLY A 147 6.45 18.09 1.04
C GLY A 147 5.93 17.23 2.18
N ALA A 148 6.18 15.93 2.12
CA ALA A 148 5.71 14.97 3.12
C ALA A 148 6.19 15.33 4.55
N CYS A 149 7.38 15.90 4.69
CA CYS A 149 8.02 16.25 5.97
C CYS A 149 8.08 17.75 6.25
N GLN A 150 7.51 18.61 5.40
CA GLN A 150 7.55 20.04 5.61
C GLN A 150 6.67 20.44 6.81
N GLN A 151 7.23 21.27 7.70
CA GLN A 151 6.46 21.79 8.83
C GLN A 151 5.29 22.65 8.32
N ILE A 152 4.10 22.44 8.87
CA ILE A 152 2.95 23.31 8.64
C ILE A 152 3.09 24.50 9.57
N THR A 153 3.49 25.64 9.00
CA THR A 153 3.65 26.90 9.74
C THR A 153 2.52 27.87 9.35
N GLY A 154 1.95 28.55 10.31
CA GLY A 154 0.92 29.56 10.09
C GLY A 154 -0.24 29.45 11.08
N THR A 155 -1.19 30.36 10.99
CA THR A 155 -2.41 30.36 11.82
C THR A 155 -3.57 29.69 11.11
N ALA A 156 -4.59 29.26 11.85
CA ALA A 156 -5.82 28.68 11.30
C ALA A 156 -6.52 29.58 10.26
N THR A 157 -6.27 30.89 10.29
CA THR A 157 -6.83 31.87 9.36
C THR A 157 -5.94 32.17 8.15
N SER A 158 -4.65 31.85 8.22
CA SER A 158 -3.64 32.15 7.19
C SER A 158 -3.08 30.90 6.49
N GLY A 159 -3.85 29.81 6.44
CA GLY A 159 -3.41 28.57 5.77
C GLY A 159 -2.44 27.70 6.57
N GLY A 160 -2.32 27.92 7.88
CA GLY A 160 -1.43 27.16 8.76
C GLY A 160 -2.07 26.02 9.53
N ALA A 161 -3.37 25.78 9.35
CA ALA A 161 -4.01 24.62 9.95
C ALA A 161 -3.88 23.39 9.04
N GLY A 162 -3.59 22.26 9.62
CA GLY A 162 -3.47 21.01 8.91
C GLY A 162 -3.43 19.81 9.84
N GLU A 163 -3.30 18.64 9.28
CA GLU A 163 -3.21 17.37 9.98
C GLU A 163 -2.25 16.45 9.25
N VAL A 164 -1.56 15.60 10.00
CA VAL A 164 -0.66 14.57 9.48
C VAL A 164 -1.04 13.26 10.13
N GLU A 165 -1.29 12.26 9.32
CA GLU A 165 -1.59 10.91 9.73
C GLU A 165 -0.62 9.93 9.07
N ASP A 166 0.08 9.14 9.88
CA ASP A 166 0.94 8.05 9.41
C ASP A 166 0.26 6.70 9.64
N TYR A 167 0.36 5.86 8.64
CA TYR A 167 -0.18 4.51 8.63
C TYR A 167 0.90 3.50 8.30
N ARG A 168 0.73 2.27 8.78
CA ARG A 168 1.56 1.16 8.35
C ARG A 168 0.90 0.43 7.18
N VAL A 169 1.68 0.15 6.13
CA VAL A 169 1.29 -0.72 5.01
C VAL A 169 2.30 -1.86 4.89
N PHE A 170 1.87 -3.00 4.36
CA PHE A 170 2.73 -4.13 4.05
C PHE A 170 2.78 -4.32 2.54
N ILE A 171 3.98 -4.28 1.96
CA ILE A 171 4.19 -4.52 0.53
C ILE A 171 4.59 -5.99 0.34
N ALA A 172 3.73 -6.75 -0.34
CA ALA A 172 4.04 -8.10 -0.79
C ALA A 172 4.77 -8.06 -2.14
N SER A 173 5.62 -9.04 -2.39
CA SER A 173 6.24 -9.21 -3.71
C SER A 173 5.17 -9.49 -4.77
N ALA A 174 5.41 -9.03 -5.99
CA ALA A 174 4.62 -9.47 -7.13
C ALA A 174 4.76 -10.99 -7.31
N CYS A 175 3.65 -11.67 -7.52
CA CYS A 175 3.69 -13.06 -7.98
C CYS A 175 3.97 -13.05 -9.48
N VAL A 176 5.25 -13.16 -9.84
CA VAL A 176 5.66 -13.24 -11.24
C VAL A 176 5.77 -14.71 -11.63
N ALA A 177 5.00 -15.11 -12.63
CA ALA A 177 5.12 -16.45 -13.18
C ALA A 177 6.56 -16.65 -13.73
N PRO A 178 7.19 -17.81 -13.51
CA PRO A 178 8.50 -18.07 -14.07
C PRO A 178 8.45 -18.03 -15.60
N LEU A 179 9.50 -17.49 -16.23
CA LEU A 179 9.60 -17.40 -17.70
C LEU A 179 9.57 -18.80 -18.35
N THR A 180 10.11 -19.79 -17.66
CA THR A 180 10.07 -21.20 -18.08
C THR A 180 9.56 -22.04 -16.93
N GLY A 181 8.61 -22.90 -17.19
CA GLY A 181 8.14 -23.91 -16.24
C GLY A 181 9.15 -25.06 -16.06
N ALA A 182 8.97 -25.86 -15.03
CA ALA A 182 9.67 -27.14 -14.94
C ALA A 182 9.23 -28.03 -16.12
N SER A 183 10.13 -28.82 -16.66
CA SER A 183 9.91 -29.64 -17.84
C SER A 183 10.63 -30.98 -17.76
N ALA A 184 10.50 -31.83 -18.78
CA ALA A 184 11.17 -33.09 -18.92
C ALA A 184 11.03 -34.00 -17.68
N SER A 185 9.83 -34.06 -17.10
CA SER A 185 9.55 -34.98 -16.00
C SER A 185 9.61 -36.42 -16.48
N ASN A 186 10.39 -37.23 -15.80
CA ASN A 186 10.47 -38.66 -16.05
C ASN A 186 10.64 -39.43 -14.74
N THR A 187 10.42 -40.74 -14.82
CA THR A 187 10.62 -41.66 -13.70
C THR A 187 11.80 -42.57 -13.98
N SER A 188 12.57 -42.89 -12.93
CA SER A 188 13.66 -43.88 -12.97
C SER A 188 13.62 -44.75 -11.71
N ASN A 189 14.45 -45.81 -11.68
CA ASN A 189 14.54 -46.71 -10.52
C ASN A 189 13.18 -47.21 -10.02
N ILE A 190 12.33 -47.63 -10.94
CA ILE A 190 10.97 -48.11 -10.61
C ILE A 190 11.07 -49.46 -9.92
N LEU A 191 10.74 -49.49 -8.63
CA LEU A 191 10.66 -50.67 -7.80
C LEU A 191 9.23 -50.88 -7.29
N PRO A 192 8.90 -52.07 -6.76
CA PRO A 192 7.54 -52.31 -6.22
C PRO A 192 7.04 -51.31 -5.18
N THR A 193 7.96 -50.66 -4.44
CA THR A 193 7.67 -49.77 -3.32
C THR A 193 8.25 -48.37 -3.46
N SER A 194 8.96 -48.06 -4.53
CA SER A 194 9.59 -46.76 -4.73
C SER A 194 9.79 -46.42 -6.21
N VAL A 195 9.93 -45.16 -6.50
CA VAL A 195 10.23 -44.60 -7.82
C VAL A 195 10.94 -43.25 -7.62
N ASP A 196 11.94 -43.01 -8.46
CA ASP A 196 12.56 -41.69 -8.52
C ASP A 196 11.86 -40.82 -9.55
N LEU A 197 11.56 -39.59 -9.14
CA LEU A 197 11.00 -38.55 -10.00
C LEU A 197 12.10 -37.56 -10.37
N ASN A 198 12.29 -37.34 -11.65
CA ASN A 198 13.29 -36.43 -12.19
C ASN A 198 12.61 -35.36 -13.04
N TRP A 199 13.16 -34.15 -13.05
CA TRP A 199 12.69 -33.05 -13.88
C TRP A 199 13.78 -32.03 -14.13
N THR A 200 13.62 -31.20 -15.15
CA THR A 200 14.44 -30.03 -15.38
C THR A 200 13.79 -28.84 -14.71
N ASN A 201 14.51 -28.11 -13.87
CA ASN A 201 14.02 -26.93 -13.20
C ASN A 201 13.69 -25.81 -14.17
N GLY A 202 12.56 -25.13 -13.95
CA GLY A 202 12.26 -23.85 -14.60
C GLY A 202 13.05 -22.68 -14.01
N SER A 203 12.81 -21.48 -14.52
CA SER A 203 13.50 -20.24 -14.12
C SER A 203 13.02 -19.67 -12.79
N GLY A 204 11.97 -20.20 -12.17
CA GLY A 204 11.45 -19.73 -10.89
C GLY A 204 12.44 -19.94 -9.75
N THR A 205 12.54 -18.96 -8.84
CA THR A 205 13.39 -18.99 -7.64
C THR A 205 12.69 -19.56 -6.42
N GLY A 206 11.35 -19.67 -6.46
CA GLY A 206 10.54 -20.30 -5.41
C GLY A 206 10.64 -21.80 -5.39
N GLY A 207 10.03 -22.43 -4.41
CA GLY A 207 9.87 -23.88 -4.33
C GLY A 207 9.06 -24.44 -5.51
N ARG A 208 9.03 -25.75 -5.63
CA ARG A 208 8.23 -26.47 -6.63
C ARG A 208 7.24 -27.38 -5.93
N ILE A 209 6.08 -27.53 -6.51
CA ILE A 209 5.05 -28.45 -6.03
C ILE A 209 4.97 -29.58 -7.05
N ILE A 210 5.10 -30.81 -6.57
CA ILE A 210 4.93 -32.02 -7.36
C ILE A 210 3.66 -32.72 -6.84
N LEU A 211 2.70 -32.89 -7.72
CA LEU A 211 1.48 -33.62 -7.42
C LEU A 211 1.59 -35.03 -8.01
N VAL A 212 1.40 -36.02 -7.16
CA VAL A 212 1.45 -37.45 -7.56
C VAL A 212 0.14 -38.13 -7.19
N LYS A 213 -0.41 -38.90 -8.13
CA LYS A 213 -1.63 -39.67 -7.91
C LYS A 213 -1.47 -41.09 -8.44
N GLN A 214 -1.87 -42.06 -7.64
CA GLN A 214 -1.83 -43.45 -8.02
C GLN A 214 -2.98 -43.84 -8.96
N GLY A 215 -2.68 -44.58 -10.02
CA GLY A 215 -3.68 -45.24 -10.86
C GLY A 215 -4.50 -44.35 -11.79
N SER A 216 -4.33 -43.03 -11.75
CA SER A 216 -5.04 -42.10 -12.63
C SER A 216 -4.28 -40.79 -12.78
N ALA A 217 -4.70 -39.96 -13.75
CA ALA A 217 -4.13 -38.63 -13.90
C ALA A 217 -4.41 -37.74 -12.68
N VAL A 218 -3.46 -36.84 -12.36
CA VAL A 218 -3.67 -35.81 -11.34
C VAL A 218 -4.83 -34.91 -11.76
N ASN A 219 -5.76 -34.70 -10.87
CA ASN A 219 -6.96 -33.87 -11.09
C ASN A 219 -7.13 -32.78 -10.01
N SER A 220 -6.09 -32.48 -9.25
CA SER A 220 -6.06 -31.41 -8.27
C SER A 220 -5.12 -30.30 -8.72
N ILE A 221 -5.38 -29.09 -8.30
CA ILE A 221 -4.52 -27.92 -8.50
C ILE A 221 -4.11 -27.35 -7.14
N PRO A 222 -2.89 -26.83 -6.99
CA PRO A 222 -2.50 -26.14 -5.76
C PRO A 222 -3.38 -24.90 -5.52
N LEU A 223 -3.75 -24.69 -4.27
CA LEU A 223 -4.53 -23.52 -3.86
C LEU A 223 -3.62 -22.36 -3.48
N SER A 224 -3.98 -21.16 -3.91
CA SER A 224 -3.26 -19.93 -3.55
C SER A 224 -3.32 -19.69 -2.04
N GLY A 225 -2.20 -19.28 -1.45
CA GLY A 225 -2.09 -19.02 -0.01
C GLY A 225 -1.98 -20.26 0.87
N THR A 226 -1.95 -21.46 0.30
CA THR A 226 -1.77 -22.70 1.05
C THR A 226 -0.29 -23.07 1.13
N THR A 227 0.19 -23.38 2.34
CA THR A 227 1.51 -23.96 2.54
C THR A 227 1.43 -25.47 2.38
N TYR A 228 2.25 -26.01 1.50
CA TYR A 228 2.35 -27.45 1.26
C TYR A 228 3.63 -27.97 1.91
N THR A 229 3.51 -29.08 2.64
CA THR A 229 4.64 -29.77 3.26
C THR A 229 5.03 -30.95 2.39
N ASP A 230 6.28 -31.02 1.99
CA ASP A 230 6.83 -32.15 1.25
C ASP A 230 6.92 -33.41 2.12
N ASN A 231 6.76 -34.55 1.49
CA ASN A 231 6.97 -35.84 2.13
C ASN A 231 7.38 -36.87 1.09
N ALA A 232 8.49 -37.56 1.33
CA ALA A 232 8.97 -38.60 0.45
C ALA A 232 8.13 -39.89 0.51
N THR A 233 7.31 -40.06 1.54
CA THR A 233 6.38 -41.19 1.64
C THR A 233 5.10 -40.87 0.93
N PHE A 234 4.76 -41.64 -0.11
CA PHE A 234 3.52 -41.48 -0.86
C PHE A 234 2.28 -41.55 0.06
N GLY A 235 1.37 -40.59 -0.08
CA GLY A 235 0.17 -40.51 0.74
C GLY A 235 0.36 -39.86 2.11
N SER A 236 1.57 -39.38 2.47
CA SER A 236 1.87 -38.75 3.75
C SER A 236 2.15 -37.24 3.66
N GLY A 237 2.21 -36.69 2.46
CA GLY A 237 2.30 -35.23 2.25
C GLY A 237 0.95 -34.54 2.42
N THR A 238 0.90 -33.22 2.18
CA THR A 238 -0.37 -32.49 2.12
C THR A 238 -1.22 -33.03 0.96
N GLN A 239 -2.48 -33.36 1.26
CA GLN A 239 -3.41 -33.98 0.31
C GLN A 239 -4.56 -33.02 -0.03
#